data_fe2ccb4e0cbf478a40291c8f6349dbae
#
_entry.id   fe2ccb4e0cbf478a40291c8f6349dbae
#
_cell.length_a   1.000
_cell.length_b   1.000
_cell.length_c   1.000
_cell.angle_alpha   90.00
_cell.angle_beta   90.00
_cell.angle_gamma   90.00
#
_symmetry.space_group_name_H-M   'P 1'
#
loop_
_entity.id
_entity.type
_entity.pdbx_description
1 polymer ?
#
loop_
_entity_poly.entity_id
_entity_poly.type
_entity_poly.pdbx_seq_one_letter_code
_entity_poly.pdbx_strand_id
1 'polypeptide(L)'
;QLTPLKVKLCVLKYPETTCRDMRKALYQDEVEFLVTHPVRLEIVSRMAARAKGNVLVLFNFVDKHGKPLYQRIQELAPERDVHFVSGEVDADDRERIRQWVANGDRQIIVASYGTFSTGINIPNLHTMIFASPSKSKIRVLQSIGRSLRLHESKTHATLIDVVDDLRIGVAVNHTFRHAEQRVQYYSMESFPYTMLELGLDRWLESLANASASLQHSKTKGEE
;
A
#
# COMPACT_ATOMS: atom_id res chain seq x y z
N GLN A 1 -13.94 -14.56 18.86
CA GLN A 1 -12.64 -13.88 19.05
C GLN A 1 -12.36 -13.02 17.82
N LEU A 2 -12.05 -11.75 18.04
CA LEU A 2 -11.74 -10.82 16.95
C LEU A 2 -10.39 -11.17 16.33
N THR A 3 -10.31 -11.31 15.01
CA THR A 3 -9.03 -11.52 14.31
C THR A 3 -8.10 -10.33 14.56
N PRO A 4 -6.92 -10.50 15.15
CA PRO A 4 -6.04 -9.38 15.45
C PRO A 4 -5.49 -8.75 14.16
N LEU A 5 -5.53 -7.42 14.10
CA LEU A 5 -4.88 -6.65 13.05
C LEU A 5 -3.39 -6.50 13.39
N LYS A 6 -2.51 -6.92 12.49
CA LYS A 6 -1.06 -6.68 12.57
C LYS A 6 -0.68 -5.56 11.61
N VAL A 7 0.04 -4.55 12.10
CA VAL A 7 0.50 -3.44 11.28
C VAL A 7 1.97 -3.63 10.91
N LYS A 8 2.29 -3.45 9.62
CA LYS A 8 3.66 -3.37 9.11
C LYS A 8 3.89 -1.96 8.59
N LEU A 9 4.68 -1.18 9.32
CA LEU A 9 5.14 0.12 8.85
C LEU A 9 6.26 -0.10 7.85
N CYS A 10 6.02 0.22 6.58
CA CYS A 10 7.04 0.19 5.55
C CYS A 10 7.56 1.61 5.31
N VAL A 11 8.72 1.91 5.91
CA VAL A 11 9.34 3.23 5.84
C VAL A 11 10.26 3.31 4.63
N LEU A 12 9.87 4.11 3.66
CA LEU A 12 10.64 4.39 2.45
C LEU A 12 11.58 5.56 2.70
N LYS A 13 12.88 5.30 2.69
CA LYS A 13 13.92 6.30 2.89
C LYS A 13 14.41 6.83 1.56
N TYR A 14 14.27 8.12 1.38
CA TYR A 14 14.69 8.82 0.17
C TYR A 14 16.16 9.27 0.26
N PRO A 15 16.84 9.45 -0.90
CA PRO A 15 18.18 10.01 -0.95
C PRO A 15 18.26 11.36 -0.26
N GLU A 16 19.40 11.68 0.34
CA GLU A 16 19.60 12.95 1.05
C GLU A 16 19.39 14.17 0.13
N THR A 17 19.77 14.07 -1.14
CA THR A 17 19.51 15.10 -2.15
C THR A 17 18.03 15.37 -2.31
N THR A 18 17.23 14.32 -2.46
CA THR A 18 15.77 14.42 -2.54
C THR A 18 15.17 15.03 -1.27
N CYS A 19 15.65 14.62 -0.11
CA CYS A 19 15.19 15.18 1.18
C CYS A 19 15.50 16.69 1.29
N ARG A 20 16.66 17.16 0.78
CA ARG A 20 17.02 18.58 0.72
C ARG A 20 16.08 19.36 -0.21
N ASP A 21 15.81 18.84 -1.39
CA ASP A 21 14.93 19.47 -2.38
C ASP A 21 13.51 19.60 -1.85
N MET A 22 13.01 18.59 -1.15
CA MET A 22 11.67 18.54 -0.58
C MET A 22 11.52 19.23 0.79
N ARG A 23 12.62 19.71 1.38
CA ARG A 23 12.63 20.25 2.76
C ARG A 23 11.61 21.37 3.02
N LYS A 24 11.33 22.20 2.03
CA LYS A 24 10.40 23.34 2.11
C LYS A 24 9.11 23.11 1.32
N ALA A 25 8.88 21.89 0.82
CA ALA A 25 7.69 21.58 0.06
C ALA A 25 6.42 21.80 0.89
N LEU A 26 5.40 22.37 0.29
CA LEU A 26 4.08 22.41 0.87
C LEU A 26 3.48 21.00 0.88
N TYR A 27 2.51 20.76 1.73
CA TYR A 27 1.87 19.43 1.84
C TYR A 27 1.38 18.89 0.49
N GLN A 28 0.79 19.75 -0.35
CA GLN A 28 0.29 19.32 -1.66
C GLN A 28 1.41 18.93 -2.61
N ASP A 29 2.51 19.69 -2.62
CA ASP A 29 3.68 19.41 -3.45
C ASP A 29 4.38 18.11 -2.99
N GLU A 30 4.49 17.90 -1.68
CA GLU A 30 5.01 16.66 -1.13
C GLU A 30 4.16 15.45 -1.53
N VAL A 31 2.84 15.54 -1.42
CA VAL A 31 1.93 14.47 -1.83
C VAL A 31 2.02 14.21 -3.33
N GLU A 32 2.04 15.25 -4.16
CA GLU A 32 2.20 15.13 -5.62
C GLU A 32 3.50 14.40 -5.97
N PHE A 33 4.61 14.82 -5.38
CA PHE A 33 5.91 14.16 -5.56
C PHE A 33 5.84 12.67 -5.21
N LEU A 34 5.26 12.33 -4.07
CA LEU A 34 5.20 10.95 -3.59
C LEU A 34 4.32 10.04 -4.46
N VAL A 35 3.15 10.52 -4.89
CA VAL A 35 2.22 9.70 -5.68
C VAL A 35 2.67 9.51 -7.12
N THR A 36 3.51 10.41 -7.64
CA THR A 36 4.07 10.31 -9.00
C THR A 36 5.48 9.72 -9.05
N HIS A 37 6.08 9.42 -7.90
CA HIS A 37 7.45 8.90 -7.83
C HIS A 37 7.54 7.46 -8.36
N PRO A 38 8.29 7.19 -9.44
CA PRO A 38 8.25 5.91 -10.14
C PRO A 38 8.79 4.74 -9.31
N VAL A 39 9.84 4.96 -8.52
CA VAL A 39 10.41 3.91 -7.65
C VAL A 39 9.46 3.56 -6.52
N ARG A 40 8.80 4.56 -5.95
CA ARG A 40 7.76 4.35 -4.93
C ARG A 40 6.58 3.54 -5.48
N LEU A 41 6.11 3.88 -6.68
CA LEU A 41 5.07 3.14 -7.39
C LEU A 41 5.46 1.67 -7.55
N GLU A 42 6.67 1.40 -8.02
CA GLU A 42 7.19 0.05 -8.24
C GLU A 42 7.26 -0.76 -6.93
N ILE A 43 7.75 -0.15 -5.84
CA ILE A 43 7.83 -0.79 -4.52
C ILE A 43 6.43 -1.18 -4.03
N VAL A 44 5.48 -0.25 -4.06
CA VAL A 44 4.11 -0.48 -3.58
C VAL A 44 3.39 -1.52 -4.44
N SER A 45 3.55 -1.47 -5.76
CA SER A 45 2.98 -2.45 -6.68
C SER A 45 3.51 -3.86 -6.42
N ARG A 46 4.82 -4.01 -6.17
CA ARG A 46 5.41 -5.30 -5.79
C ARG A 46 4.95 -5.81 -4.43
N MET A 47 4.73 -4.92 -3.47
CA MET A 47 4.14 -5.31 -2.18
C MET A 47 2.75 -5.89 -2.39
N ALA A 48 1.92 -5.26 -3.21
CA ALA A 48 0.58 -5.74 -3.52
C ALA A 48 0.59 -7.08 -4.26
N ALA A 49 1.41 -7.20 -5.31
CA ALA A 49 1.53 -8.41 -6.12
C ALA A 49 1.99 -9.62 -5.31
N ARG A 50 2.89 -9.43 -4.33
CA ARG A 50 3.47 -10.50 -3.49
C ARG A 50 2.68 -10.77 -2.21
N ALA A 51 1.76 -9.90 -1.82
CA ALA A 51 0.96 -10.09 -0.62
C ALA A 51 0.07 -11.33 -0.74
N LYS A 52 0.00 -12.13 0.33
CA LYS A 52 -0.79 -13.37 0.34
C LYS A 52 -2.28 -13.06 0.56
N GLY A 53 -3.11 -13.92 0.01
CA GLY A 53 -4.56 -13.86 0.16
C GLY A 53 -5.19 -12.71 -0.62
N ASN A 54 -6.41 -12.33 -0.24
CA ASN A 54 -7.10 -11.19 -0.83
C ASN A 54 -6.50 -9.87 -0.32
N VAL A 55 -6.22 -8.96 -1.24
CA VAL A 55 -5.48 -7.71 -0.99
C VAL A 55 -6.34 -6.51 -1.37
N LEU A 56 -6.37 -5.51 -0.50
CA LEU A 56 -6.97 -4.20 -0.77
C LEU A 56 -5.86 -3.14 -0.81
N VAL A 57 -5.68 -2.48 -1.94
CA VAL A 57 -4.72 -1.39 -2.14
C VAL A 57 -5.48 -0.08 -2.20
N LEU A 58 -5.22 0.83 -1.29
CA LEU A 58 -5.96 2.08 -1.17
C LEU A 58 -5.16 3.29 -1.65
N PHE A 59 -5.77 4.08 -2.53
CA PHE A 59 -5.17 5.26 -3.13
C PHE A 59 -6.07 6.51 -3.02
N ASN A 60 -5.51 7.71 -3.28
CA ASN A 60 -6.22 8.99 -3.27
C ASN A 60 -6.52 9.55 -4.66
N PHE A 61 -5.59 9.45 -5.60
CA PHE A 61 -5.67 10.13 -6.90
C PHE A 61 -5.86 9.09 -8.00
N VAL A 62 -7.01 9.14 -8.69
CA VAL A 62 -7.40 8.15 -9.69
C VAL A 62 -6.38 8.08 -10.82
N ASP A 63 -6.14 9.19 -11.53
CA ASP A 63 -5.31 9.19 -12.73
C ASP A 63 -3.81 9.18 -12.41
N LYS A 64 -3.38 9.93 -11.40
CA LYS A 64 -1.96 10.09 -11.06
C LYS A 64 -1.36 8.90 -10.29
N HIS A 65 -2.19 8.12 -9.58
CA HIS A 65 -1.70 7.05 -8.72
C HIS A 65 -2.49 5.74 -8.85
N GLY A 66 -3.82 5.79 -8.79
CA GLY A 66 -4.66 4.60 -8.79
C GLY A 66 -4.54 3.78 -10.07
N LYS A 67 -4.70 4.41 -11.24
CA LYS A 67 -4.55 3.75 -12.54
C LYS A 67 -3.12 3.22 -12.76
N PRO A 68 -2.04 3.98 -12.51
CA PRO A 68 -0.67 3.46 -12.58
C PRO A 68 -0.42 2.26 -11.65
N LEU A 69 -0.90 2.29 -10.40
CA LEU A 69 -0.84 1.15 -9.47
C LEU A 69 -1.55 -0.07 -10.04
N TYR A 70 -2.78 0.10 -10.51
CA TYR A 70 -3.58 -0.97 -11.08
C TYR A 70 -2.88 -1.66 -12.25
N GLN A 71 -2.42 -0.87 -13.23
CA GLN A 71 -1.69 -1.38 -14.40
C GLN A 71 -0.42 -2.12 -13.99
N ARG A 72 0.38 -1.51 -13.11
CA ARG A 72 1.64 -2.13 -12.69
C ARG A 72 1.44 -3.41 -11.89
N ILE A 73 0.43 -3.48 -11.05
CA ILE A 73 0.08 -4.70 -10.30
C ILE A 73 -0.37 -5.82 -11.25
N GLN A 74 -1.17 -5.51 -12.28
CA GLN A 74 -1.56 -6.50 -13.29
C GLN A 74 -0.35 -7.10 -14.01
N GLU A 75 0.62 -6.27 -14.39
CA GLU A 75 1.87 -6.73 -15.02
C GLU A 75 2.71 -7.63 -14.11
N LEU A 76 2.75 -7.31 -12.80
CA LEU A 76 3.54 -8.02 -11.81
C LEU A 76 2.90 -9.31 -11.30
N ALA A 77 1.59 -9.44 -11.42
CA ALA A 77 0.82 -10.59 -10.93
C ALA A 77 -0.21 -11.05 -11.98
N PRO A 78 0.23 -11.48 -13.18
CA PRO A 78 -0.67 -11.87 -14.27
C PRO A 78 -1.54 -13.09 -13.93
N GLU A 79 -1.18 -13.85 -12.91
CA GLU A 79 -1.91 -15.02 -12.41
C GLU A 79 -2.99 -14.67 -11.38
N ARG A 80 -3.19 -13.38 -11.06
CA ARG A 80 -4.19 -12.90 -10.09
C ARG A 80 -5.22 -12.01 -10.75
N ASP A 81 -6.44 -12.09 -10.26
CA ASP A 81 -7.48 -11.15 -10.67
C ASP A 81 -7.29 -9.81 -9.95
N VAL A 82 -7.10 -8.76 -10.74
CA VAL A 82 -6.91 -7.40 -10.24
C VAL A 82 -8.10 -6.54 -10.65
N HIS A 83 -8.75 -5.93 -9.69
CA HIS A 83 -9.95 -5.11 -9.87
C HIS A 83 -9.67 -3.66 -9.53
N PHE A 84 -10.29 -2.74 -10.26
CA PHE A 84 -10.16 -1.29 -10.02
C PHE A 84 -11.52 -0.70 -9.62
N VAL A 85 -11.54 0.05 -8.52
CA VAL A 85 -12.75 0.68 -8.00
C VAL A 85 -12.46 2.13 -7.60
N SER A 86 -13.20 3.08 -8.14
CA SER A 86 -13.07 4.50 -7.79
C SER A 86 -14.41 5.20 -7.81
N GLY A 87 -14.56 6.24 -7.00
CA GLY A 87 -15.77 7.05 -6.90
C GLY A 87 -16.71 6.58 -5.79
N GLU A 88 -17.96 7.05 -5.87
CA GLU A 88 -19.03 6.59 -4.98
C GLU A 88 -19.44 5.17 -5.36
N VAL A 89 -19.59 4.33 -4.35
CA VAL A 89 -19.92 2.91 -4.50
C VAL A 89 -21.37 2.74 -4.10
N ASP A 90 -22.19 2.34 -5.06
CA ASP A 90 -23.59 1.99 -4.84
C ASP A 90 -23.76 0.57 -4.22
N ALA A 91 -24.98 0.11 -4.08
CA ALA A 91 -25.27 -1.20 -3.51
C ALA A 91 -24.77 -2.36 -4.41
N ASP A 92 -24.86 -2.19 -5.72
CA ASP A 92 -24.44 -3.21 -6.69
C ASP A 92 -22.91 -3.33 -6.73
N ASP A 93 -22.20 -2.22 -6.65
CA ASP A 93 -20.74 -2.21 -6.54
C ASP A 93 -20.25 -2.89 -5.26
N ARG A 94 -20.92 -2.64 -4.13
CA ARG A 94 -20.59 -3.31 -2.86
C ARG A 94 -20.79 -4.81 -2.93
N GLU A 95 -21.86 -5.25 -3.57
CA GLU A 95 -22.13 -6.67 -3.77
C GLU A 95 -21.10 -7.31 -4.71
N ARG A 96 -20.71 -6.61 -5.78
CA ARG A 96 -19.66 -7.06 -6.71
C ARG A 96 -18.32 -7.23 -6.01
N ILE A 97 -17.92 -6.25 -5.18
CA ILE A 97 -16.69 -6.34 -4.39
C ILE A 97 -16.74 -7.55 -3.45
N ARG A 98 -17.87 -7.79 -2.79
CA ARG A 98 -18.04 -8.97 -1.93
C ARG A 98 -17.91 -10.28 -2.71
N GLN A 99 -18.51 -10.36 -3.89
CA GLN A 99 -18.44 -11.54 -4.76
C GLN A 99 -17.00 -11.82 -5.21
N TRP A 100 -16.22 -10.81 -5.58
CA TRP A 100 -14.82 -11.00 -5.94
C TRP A 100 -14.03 -11.68 -4.81
N VAL A 101 -14.23 -11.24 -3.59
CA VAL A 101 -13.50 -11.75 -2.42
C VAL A 101 -14.03 -13.10 -1.95
N ALA A 102 -15.34 -13.37 -2.15
CA ALA A 102 -15.96 -14.64 -1.79
C ALA A 102 -15.56 -15.78 -2.74
N ASN A 103 -15.37 -15.46 -4.02
CA ASN A 103 -15.09 -16.44 -5.07
C ASN A 103 -13.60 -16.85 -5.18
N GLY A 104 -12.72 -16.24 -4.39
CA GLY A 104 -11.29 -16.55 -4.42
C GLY A 104 -10.53 -16.04 -3.20
N ASP A 105 -9.33 -16.56 -3.04
CA ASP A 105 -8.41 -16.21 -1.96
C ASP A 105 -7.17 -15.43 -2.45
N ARG A 106 -7.16 -15.01 -3.74
CA ARG A 106 -6.02 -14.35 -4.39
C ARG A 106 -6.40 -13.07 -5.15
N GLN A 107 -7.54 -12.47 -4.82
CA GLN A 107 -8.02 -11.25 -5.45
C GLN A 107 -7.22 -10.03 -5.00
N ILE A 108 -6.97 -9.08 -5.91
CA ILE A 108 -6.39 -7.76 -5.58
C ILE A 108 -7.39 -6.69 -5.98
N ILE A 109 -7.78 -5.85 -5.02
CA ILE A 109 -8.69 -4.72 -5.25
C ILE A 109 -7.90 -3.43 -5.07
N VAL A 110 -7.79 -2.64 -6.13
CA VAL A 110 -7.17 -1.31 -6.13
C VAL A 110 -8.28 -0.28 -6.06
N ALA A 111 -8.43 0.41 -4.94
CA ALA A 111 -9.60 1.24 -4.67
C ALA A 111 -9.25 2.59 -4.06
N SER A 112 -10.10 3.60 -4.31
CA SER A 112 -9.93 4.91 -3.68
C SER A 112 -10.29 4.88 -2.19
N TYR A 113 -9.63 5.72 -1.37
CA TYR A 113 -9.99 5.88 0.04
C TYR A 113 -11.46 6.31 0.22
N GLY A 114 -11.97 7.15 -0.68
CA GLY A 114 -13.37 7.59 -0.66
C GLY A 114 -14.36 6.45 -0.76
N THR A 115 -14.09 5.50 -1.64
CA THR A 115 -14.88 4.27 -1.83
C THR A 115 -15.10 3.52 -0.51
N PHE A 116 -14.06 3.43 0.32
CA PHE A 116 -14.09 2.65 1.56
C PHE A 116 -14.36 3.48 2.83
N SER A 117 -14.48 4.80 2.72
CA SER A 117 -14.84 5.66 3.85
C SER A 117 -16.26 5.42 4.39
N THR A 118 -17.13 4.85 3.58
CA THR A 118 -18.53 4.53 3.91
C THR A 118 -18.75 3.16 4.56
N GLY A 119 -17.67 2.44 4.90
CA GLY A 119 -17.77 1.21 5.68
C GLY A 119 -18.19 -0.03 4.88
N ILE A 120 -17.49 -0.34 3.79
CA ILE A 120 -17.71 -1.59 3.05
C ILE A 120 -17.16 -2.76 3.87
N ASN A 121 -18.03 -3.74 4.14
CA ASN A 121 -17.61 -4.98 4.78
C ASN A 121 -16.98 -5.94 3.77
N ILE A 122 -15.70 -6.27 3.95
CA ILE A 122 -14.98 -7.28 3.15
C ILE A 122 -14.50 -8.40 4.08
N PRO A 123 -15.32 -9.44 4.30
CA PRO A 123 -15.04 -10.44 5.34
C PRO A 123 -13.79 -11.27 5.10
N ASN A 124 -13.40 -11.51 3.84
CA ASN A 124 -12.27 -12.35 3.48
C ASN A 124 -11.03 -11.55 3.03
N LEU A 125 -10.79 -10.36 3.62
CA LEU A 125 -9.62 -9.55 3.32
C LEU A 125 -8.44 -9.96 4.21
N HIS A 126 -7.29 -10.31 3.61
CA HIS A 126 -6.10 -10.76 4.31
C HIS A 126 -5.07 -9.64 4.49
N THR A 127 -4.91 -8.80 3.47
CA THR A 127 -3.93 -7.71 3.48
C THR A 127 -4.57 -6.42 2.99
N MET A 128 -4.31 -5.33 3.71
CA MET A 128 -4.66 -3.97 3.29
C MET A 128 -3.38 -3.16 3.15
N ILE A 129 -3.26 -2.37 2.08
CA ILE A 129 -2.10 -1.51 1.81
C ILE A 129 -2.55 -0.06 1.71
N PHE A 130 -2.04 0.78 2.58
CA PHE A 130 -2.17 2.22 2.47
C PHE A 130 -1.14 2.77 1.47
N ALA A 131 -1.48 2.77 0.19
CA ALA A 131 -0.57 3.11 -0.90
C ALA A 131 -0.32 4.61 -1.04
N SER A 132 -1.35 5.46 -0.91
CA SER A 132 -1.20 6.91 -0.99
C SER A 132 -1.02 7.54 0.40
N PRO A 133 -0.21 8.60 0.51
CA PRO A 133 -0.26 9.48 1.68
C PRO A 133 -1.67 10.06 1.84
N SER A 134 -2.24 9.99 3.03
CA SER A 134 -3.57 10.54 3.31
C SER A 134 -3.75 10.84 4.80
N LYS A 135 -4.39 11.96 5.10
CA LYS A 135 -4.89 12.30 6.44
C LYS A 135 -6.07 11.41 6.86
N SER A 136 -6.78 10.84 5.88
CA SER A 136 -8.00 10.04 6.12
C SER A 136 -7.72 8.58 6.50
N LYS A 137 -6.46 8.12 6.50
CA LYS A 137 -6.10 6.72 6.76
C LYS A 137 -6.70 6.15 8.05
N ILE A 138 -6.67 6.92 9.15
CA ILE A 138 -7.26 6.49 10.43
C ILE A 138 -8.77 6.28 10.30
N ARG A 139 -9.48 7.20 9.64
CA ARG A 139 -10.93 7.08 9.43
C ARG A 139 -11.27 5.83 8.61
N VAL A 140 -10.52 5.57 7.54
CA VAL A 140 -10.70 4.38 6.72
C VAL A 140 -10.42 3.12 7.53
N LEU A 141 -9.36 3.12 8.34
CA LEU A 141 -9.03 2.00 9.22
C LEU A 141 -10.14 1.73 10.24
N GLN A 142 -10.74 2.77 10.83
CA GLN A 142 -11.89 2.65 11.72
C GLN A 142 -13.11 2.06 11.02
N SER A 143 -13.38 2.47 9.77
CA SER A 143 -14.48 1.95 8.95
C SER A 143 -14.31 0.47 8.62
N ILE A 144 -13.12 0.07 8.16
CA ILE A 144 -12.82 -1.28 7.69
C ILE A 144 -12.41 -2.19 8.86
N GLY A 145 -11.79 -1.62 9.88
CA GLY A 145 -11.18 -2.38 10.98
C GLY A 145 -12.15 -3.30 11.73
N ARG A 146 -13.42 -2.92 11.82
CA ARG A 146 -14.47 -3.78 12.39
C ARG A 146 -14.72 -5.00 11.50
N SER A 147 -14.72 -4.82 10.20
CA SER A 147 -14.94 -5.88 9.21
C SER A 147 -13.76 -6.84 9.10
N LEU A 148 -12.53 -6.32 9.25
CA LEU A 148 -11.31 -7.15 9.25
C LEU A 148 -11.27 -8.12 10.44
N ARG A 149 -11.97 -7.80 11.53
CA ARG A 149 -11.98 -8.55 12.79
C ARG A 149 -12.96 -9.72 12.83
N LEU A 150 -13.88 -9.85 11.86
CA LEU A 150 -15.07 -10.69 11.99
C LEU A 150 -15.05 -12.03 11.26
N HIS A 151 -13.92 -12.49 10.70
CA HIS A 151 -13.90 -13.75 9.94
C HIS A 151 -13.18 -14.88 10.68
N GLU A 152 -13.89 -16.00 10.92
CA GLU A 152 -13.41 -17.16 11.69
C GLU A 152 -12.26 -17.93 11.02
N SER A 153 -12.06 -17.77 9.69
CA SER A 153 -11.04 -18.51 8.93
C SER A 153 -9.65 -17.89 8.97
N LYS A 154 -9.46 -16.76 9.65
CA LYS A 154 -8.18 -16.01 9.65
C LYS A 154 -7.57 -15.94 11.03
N THR A 155 -6.28 -16.26 11.11
CA THR A 155 -5.50 -16.05 12.33
C THR A 155 -5.17 -14.59 12.57
N HIS A 156 -5.06 -13.77 11.51
CA HIS A 156 -4.84 -12.31 11.57
C HIS A 156 -5.03 -11.67 10.19
N ALA A 157 -5.33 -10.37 10.19
CA ALA A 157 -5.25 -9.50 9.02
C ALA A 157 -3.99 -8.63 9.11
N THR A 158 -3.41 -8.29 7.97
CA THR A 158 -2.20 -7.44 7.89
C THR A 158 -2.54 -6.10 7.27
N LEU A 159 -2.16 -5.00 7.94
CA LEU A 159 -2.11 -3.67 7.36
C LEU A 159 -0.65 -3.33 7.02
N ILE A 160 -0.37 -3.04 5.75
CA ILE A 160 0.88 -2.44 5.31
C ILE A 160 0.66 -0.93 5.21
N ASP A 161 1.26 -0.17 6.10
CA ASP A 161 1.22 1.29 6.09
C ASP A 161 2.51 1.83 5.49
N VAL A 162 2.42 2.37 4.28
CA VAL A 162 3.56 2.98 3.59
C VAL A 162 3.82 4.36 4.16
N VAL A 163 5.01 4.54 4.68
CA VAL A 163 5.50 5.77 5.33
C VAL A 163 6.65 6.32 4.51
N ASP A 164 6.57 7.60 4.17
CA ASP A 164 7.59 8.26 3.35
C ASP A 164 8.49 9.14 4.24
N ASP A 165 9.77 8.77 4.37
CA ASP A 165 10.76 9.45 5.18
C ASP A 165 11.63 10.38 4.33
N LEU A 166 11.22 11.65 4.28
CA LEU A 166 11.92 12.76 3.66
C LEU A 166 12.58 13.68 4.70
N ARG A 167 12.78 13.20 5.92
CA ARG A 167 13.38 13.98 7.01
C ARG A 167 14.84 14.32 6.69
N ILE A 168 15.25 15.54 7.08
CA ILE A 168 16.64 15.99 6.96
C ILE A 168 16.99 16.97 8.08
N GLY A 169 18.04 16.68 8.84
CA GLY A 169 18.40 17.43 10.04
C GLY A 169 17.21 17.47 11.02
N VAL A 170 16.77 18.66 11.38
CA VAL A 170 15.61 18.89 12.27
C VAL A 170 14.28 18.99 11.50
N ALA A 171 14.32 19.00 10.18
CA ALA A 171 13.11 19.11 9.37
C ALA A 171 12.41 17.76 9.24
N VAL A 172 11.11 17.75 9.53
CA VAL A 172 10.24 16.59 9.41
C VAL A 172 9.16 16.89 8.36
N ASN A 173 9.05 16.04 7.37
CA ASN A 173 8.08 16.20 6.31
C ASN A 173 6.64 15.94 6.78
N HIS A 174 5.67 16.47 6.03
CA HIS A 174 4.24 16.46 6.42
C HIS A 174 3.68 15.05 6.53
N THR A 175 3.94 14.20 5.54
CA THR A 175 3.39 12.83 5.51
C THR A 175 4.02 11.93 6.57
N PHE A 176 5.27 12.21 6.98
CA PHE A 176 5.91 11.52 8.10
C PHE A 176 5.24 11.88 9.43
N ARG A 177 4.94 13.17 9.68
CA ARG A 177 4.17 13.59 10.88
C ARG A 177 2.81 12.90 10.94
N HIS A 178 2.13 12.72 9.80
CA HIS A 178 0.88 11.96 9.78
C HIS A 178 1.10 10.48 10.12
N ALA A 179 2.24 9.90 9.75
CA ALA A 179 2.60 8.54 10.15
C ALA A 179 2.81 8.42 11.66
N GLU A 180 3.48 9.39 12.29
CA GLU A 180 3.64 9.43 13.75
C GLU A 180 2.28 9.45 14.47
N GLN A 181 1.31 10.22 13.97
CA GLN A 181 -0.06 10.23 14.50
C GLN A 181 -0.76 8.87 14.33
N ARG A 182 -0.52 8.16 13.22
CA ARG A 182 -1.08 6.81 13.03
C ARG A 182 -0.46 5.79 13.97
N VAL A 183 0.84 5.88 14.24
CA VAL A 183 1.52 5.01 15.21
C VAL A 183 0.93 5.20 16.62
N GLN A 184 0.63 6.43 17.01
CA GLN A 184 -0.08 6.70 18.27
C GLN A 184 -1.45 6.02 18.28
N TYR A 185 -2.22 6.12 17.20
CA TYR A 185 -3.50 5.45 17.07
C TYR A 185 -3.35 3.92 17.16
N TYR A 186 -2.36 3.32 16.48
CA TYR A 186 -2.12 1.88 16.56
C TYR A 186 -1.80 1.42 17.99
N SER A 187 -1.04 2.21 18.73
CA SER A 187 -0.72 1.96 20.12
C SER A 187 -1.94 2.06 21.03
N MET A 188 -2.80 3.06 20.82
CA MET A 188 -4.07 3.22 21.58
C MET A 188 -5.03 2.05 21.35
N GLU A 189 -5.12 1.55 20.11
CA GLU A 189 -5.95 0.41 19.76
C GLU A 189 -5.30 -0.96 20.08
N SER A 190 -4.10 -0.94 20.66
CA SER A 190 -3.31 -2.15 20.97
C SER A 190 -3.04 -3.02 19.74
N PHE A 191 -2.89 -2.41 18.56
CA PHE A 191 -2.47 -3.13 17.36
C PHE A 191 -0.96 -3.36 17.40
N PRO A 192 -0.48 -4.61 17.38
CA PRO A 192 0.95 -4.87 17.26
C PRO A 192 1.47 -4.35 15.93
N TYR A 193 2.58 -3.63 15.96
CA TYR A 193 3.22 -3.16 14.74
C TYR A 193 4.71 -3.51 14.69
N THR A 194 5.18 -3.71 13.47
CA THR A 194 6.61 -3.87 13.14
C THR A 194 7.00 -2.82 12.14
N MET A 195 8.30 -2.48 12.10
CA MET A 195 8.83 -1.48 11.17
C MET A 195 9.87 -2.14 10.26
N LEU A 196 9.76 -1.87 8.96
CA LEU A 196 10.74 -2.22 7.94
C LEU A 196 11.17 -0.93 7.24
N GLU A 197 12.46 -0.66 7.23
CA GLU A 197 13.04 0.46 6.49
C GLU A 197 13.60 0.00 5.15
N LEU A 198 13.27 0.71 4.07
CA LEU A 198 13.75 0.47 2.71
C LEU A 198 14.39 1.75 2.17
N GLY A 199 15.70 1.70 1.90
CA GLY A 199 16.38 2.76 1.14
C GLY A 199 16.06 2.64 -0.33
N LEU A 200 15.56 3.71 -0.96
CA LEU A 200 15.20 3.70 -2.38
C LEU A 200 16.42 3.47 -3.28
N ASP A 201 17.58 3.99 -2.91
CA ASP A 201 18.83 3.81 -3.65
C ASP A 201 19.26 2.34 -3.69
N ARG A 202 19.34 1.71 -2.53
CA ARG A 202 19.72 0.29 -2.40
C ARG A 202 18.74 -0.63 -3.11
N TRP A 203 17.49 -0.25 -3.11
CA TRP A 203 16.46 -1.02 -3.78
C TRP A 203 16.62 -0.98 -5.31
N LEU A 204 16.95 0.19 -5.89
CA LEU A 204 17.27 0.33 -7.31
C LEU A 204 18.52 -0.46 -7.70
N GLU A 205 19.57 -0.41 -6.92
CA GLU A 205 20.79 -1.19 -7.11
C GLU A 205 20.50 -2.70 -7.11
N SER A 206 19.66 -3.16 -6.17
CA SER A 206 19.28 -4.57 -6.09
C SER A 206 18.50 -5.06 -7.30
N LEU A 207 17.63 -4.22 -7.87
CA LEU A 207 16.90 -4.53 -9.11
C LEU A 207 17.83 -4.58 -10.32
N ALA A 208 18.76 -3.64 -10.45
CA ALA A 208 19.74 -3.61 -11.54
C ALA A 208 20.60 -4.87 -11.53
N ASN A 209 21.09 -5.27 -10.35
CA ASN A 209 21.88 -6.48 -10.17
C ASN A 209 21.11 -7.77 -10.48
N ALA A 210 19.83 -7.83 -10.07
CA ALA A 210 18.98 -8.98 -10.37
C ALA A 210 18.68 -9.11 -11.87
N SER A 211 18.52 -7.99 -12.58
CA SER A 211 18.30 -7.97 -14.03
C SER A 211 19.56 -8.42 -14.78
N ALA A 212 20.73 -7.96 -14.35
CA ALA A 212 22.03 -8.35 -14.94
C ALA A 212 22.32 -9.86 -14.78
N SER A 213 21.99 -10.43 -13.61
CA SER A 213 22.16 -11.86 -13.35
C SER A 213 21.26 -12.73 -14.24
N LEU A 214 20.04 -12.29 -14.50
CA LEU A 214 19.09 -13.00 -15.38
C LEU A 214 19.52 -12.97 -16.85
N GLN A 215 20.15 -11.90 -17.31
CA GLN A 215 20.70 -11.79 -18.65
C GLN A 215 21.91 -12.72 -18.84
N HIS A 216 22.80 -12.79 -17.85
CA HIS A 216 23.97 -13.70 -17.88
C HIS A 216 23.60 -15.18 -17.87
N SER A 217 22.50 -15.54 -17.22
CA SER A 217 22.03 -16.94 -17.20
C SER A 217 21.38 -17.37 -18.53
N LYS A 218 20.79 -16.45 -19.28
CA LYS A 218 20.20 -16.74 -20.60
C LYS A 218 21.27 -16.93 -21.68
N THR A 219 22.37 -16.18 -21.62
CA THR A 219 23.48 -16.31 -22.60
C THR A 219 24.33 -17.57 -22.39
N LYS A 220 24.30 -18.20 -21.21
CA LYS A 220 25.03 -19.47 -20.95
C LYS A 220 24.20 -20.73 -21.22
N GLY A 221 22.93 -20.59 -21.57
CA GLY A 221 22.06 -21.73 -21.91
C GLY A 221 21.88 -21.96 -23.41
N GLU A 222 22.52 -21.13 -24.27
CA GLU A 222 22.45 -21.20 -25.72
C GLU A 222 23.79 -21.66 -26.36
N GLU A 223 24.76 -22.10 -25.57
CA GLU A 223 25.94 -22.85 -25.98
C GLU A 223 25.81 -24.33 -25.60
#